data_e0a0361fed665c773b10f3ab69107370
#
_entry.id   e0a0361fed665c773b10f3ab69107370
#
_cell.length_a   1.000
_cell.length_b   1.000
_cell.length_c   1.000
_cell.angle_alpha   90.00
_cell.angle_beta   90.00
_cell.angle_gamma   90.00
#
_symmetry.space_group_name_H-M   'P 1'
#
loop_
_entity.id
_entity.type
_entity.pdbx_description
1 polymer ?
#
loop_
_entity_poly.entity_id
_entity_poly.type
_entity_poly.pdbx_seq_one_letter_code
_entity_poly.pdbx_strand_id
1 'polypeptide(L)'
;MELILVRHGLPDWAPDSFARNDPHLSELGNLQASRVAAVADRWGPIDEVWMSPMHRARETAAPIGESTGLAPVVHPWAYEIRNPDQWEGSPIEEIKNAWIDANLRPISDLWDGLPGGETFRDFHQRVVEGLVGALAELGITRLDDGHPHLWNVPDDDQRVVLVAHGGTNAVVIGHLLGAEPTPWEWDRFESPHTGVARLSTLAIAHGRAFSLRVFGDVSHLDPEMVTK
;
A
#
# COMPACT_ATOMS: atom_id res chain seq x y z
N MET A 1 -14.09 5.22 -11.68
CA MET A 1 -12.69 5.23 -11.26
C MET A 1 -12.29 3.84 -10.76
N GLU A 2 -11.10 3.40 -11.07
CA GLU A 2 -10.53 2.18 -10.49
C GLU A 2 -9.16 2.49 -9.88
N LEU A 3 -8.94 2.05 -8.64
CA LEU A 3 -7.66 2.11 -7.94
C LEU A 3 -7.12 0.69 -7.80
N ILE A 4 -5.93 0.46 -8.36
CA ILE A 4 -5.22 -0.81 -8.31
C ILE A 4 -4.06 -0.66 -7.35
N LEU A 5 -4.08 -1.42 -6.26
CA LEU A 5 -3.04 -1.40 -5.24
C LEU A 5 -2.12 -2.59 -5.44
N VAL A 6 -0.83 -2.34 -5.48
CA VAL A 6 0.22 -3.36 -5.58
C VAL A 6 1.13 -3.23 -4.36
N ARG A 7 1.28 -4.30 -3.58
CA ARG A 7 2.33 -4.33 -2.55
C ARG A 7 3.69 -4.53 -3.23
N HIS A 8 4.74 -3.89 -2.74
CA HIS A 8 6.11 -4.10 -3.24
C HIS A 8 6.52 -5.59 -3.23
N GLY A 9 7.49 -5.96 -4.05
CA GLY A 9 8.12 -7.29 -4.06
C GLY A 9 8.90 -7.58 -2.77
N LEU A 10 9.31 -8.82 -2.58
CA LEU A 10 10.05 -9.26 -1.39
C LEU A 10 11.34 -8.45 -1.21
N PRO A 11 11.48 -7.68 -0.12
CA PRO A 11 12.71 -6.92 0.14
C PRO A 11 13.78 -7.76 0.83
N ASP A 12 15.02 -7.33 0.71
CA ASP A 12 16.15 -7.89 1.46
C ASP A 12 16.30 -7.17 2.81
N TRP A 13 15.48 -7.57 3.78
CA TRP A 13 15.39 -6.93 5.09
C TRP A 13 16.69 -6.95 5.89
N ALA A 14 17.54 -7.96 5.67
CA ALA A 14 18.75 -8.17 6.47
C ALA A 14 19.83 -8.94 5.67
N PRO A 15 20.40 -8.34 4.62
CA PRO A 15 21.35 -9.02 3.72
C PRO A 15 22.59 -9.61 4.44
N ASP A 16 22.91 -9.06 5.58
CA ASP A 16 24.06 -9.43 6.42
C ASP A 16 23.67 -9.74 7.88
N SER A 17 22.40 -10.12 8.11
CA SER A 17 21.77 -10.30 9.43
C SER A 17 21.54 -8.99 10.22
N PHE A 18 21.73 -7.85 9.56
CA PHE A 18 21.45 -6.53 10.14
C PHE A 18 20.29 -5.86 9.40
N ALA A 19 19.35 -5.33 10.17
CA ALA A 19 18.13 -4.74 9.64
C ALA A 19 18.38 -3.50 8.78
N ARG A 20 17.54 -3.32 7.76
CA ARG A 20 17.46 -2.12 6.94
C ARG A 20 16.06 -1.52 7.05
N ASN A 21 15.94 -0.24 7.35
CA ASN A 21 14.65 0.45 7.40
C ASN A 21 14.07 0.68 6.01
N ASP A 22 14.92 0.92 5.01
CA ASP A 22 14.51 1.04 3.60
C ASP A 22 15.33 0.09 2.70
N PRO A 23 15.07 -1.23 2.78
CA PRO A 23 15.79 -2.21 1.98
C PRO A 23 15.40 -2.15 0.50
N HIS A 24 16.35 -2.55 -0.35
CA HIS A 24 16.12 -2.88 -1.74
C HIS A 24 15.35 -4.19 -1.89
N LEU A 25 14.85 -4.48 -3.09
CA LEU A 25 14.28 -5.79 -3.40
C LEU A 25 15.37 -6.88 -3.37
N SER A 26 15.00 -8.06 -2.89
CA SER A 26 15.79 -9.28 -3.08
C SER A 26 15.78 -9.72 -4.56
N GLU A 27 16.60 -10.72 -4.93
CA GLU A 27 16.53 -11.31 -6.27
C GLU A 27 15.12 -11.82 -6.58
N LEU A 28 14.49 -12.52 -5.64
CA LEU A 28 13.11 -12.98 -5.78
C LEU A 28 12.13 -11.80 -5.88
N GLY A 29 12.32 -10.74 -5.10
CA GLY A 29 11.48 -9.53 -5.18
C GLY A 29 11.54 -8.85 -6.55
N ASN A 30 12.71 -8.80 -7.18
CA ASN A 30 12.88 -8.28 -8.54
C ASN A 30 12.15 -9.16 -9.59
N LEU A 31 12.19 -10.49 -9.42
CA LEU A 31 11.41 -11.40 -10.26
C LEU A 31 9.90 -11.20 -10.07
N GLN A 32 9.43 -11.08 -8.83
CA GLN A 32 8.04 -10.78 -8.53
C GLN A 32 7.58 -9.46 -9.16
N ALA A 33 8.41 -8.40 -9.07
CA ALA A 33 8.14 -7.10 -9.70
C ALA A 33 8.01 -7.21 -11.23
N SER A 34 8.90 -7.98 -11.87
CA SER A 34 8.82 -8.24 -13.31
C SER A 34 7.57 -9.02 -13.69
N ARG A 35 7.13 -9.98 -12.87
CA ARG A 35 5.92 -10.78 -13.11
C ARG A 35 4.64 -9.96 -13.00
N VAL A 36 4.52 -9.09 -11.98
CA VAL A 36 3.33 -8.23 -11.87
C VAL A 36 3.29 -7.20 -12.99
N ALA A 37 4.42 -6.66 -13.41
CA ALA A 37 4.49 -5.74 -14.55
C ALA A 37 4.06 -6.40 -15.88
N ALA A 38 4.40 -7.67 -16.09
CA ALA A 38 4.03 -8.42 -17.30
C ALA A 38 2.51 -8.65 -17.46
N VAL A 39 1.73 -8.40 -16.40
CA VAL A 39 0.25 -8.52 -16.46
C VAL A 39 -0.45 -7.16 -16.36
N ALA A 40 0.30 -6.07 -16.28
CA ALA A 40 -0.28 -4.72 -16.11
C ALA A 40 -1.15 -4.30 -17.33
N ASP A 41 -0.85 -4.78 -18.52
CA ASP A 41 -1.67 -4.57 -19.71
C ASP A 41 -3.08 -5.16 -19.60
N ARG A 42 -3.26 -6.20 -18.79
CA ARG A 42 -4.57 -6.84 -18.54
C ARG A 42 -5.47 -6.00 -17.62
N TRP A 43 -4.93 -4.99 -16.98
CA TRP A 43 -5.72 -4.08 -16.14
C TRP A 43 -6.50 -3.05 -16.98
N GLY A 44 -6.26 -2.97 -18.29
CA GLY A 44 -6.79 -1.99 -19.21
C GLY A 44 -5.96 -0.70 -19.24
N PRO A 45 -6.41 0.36 -19.93
CA PRO A 45 -5.69 1.63 -19.96
C PRO A 45 -5.46 2.18 -18.54
N ILE A 46 -4.21 2.50 -18.23
CA ILE A 46 -3.82 3.11 -16.96
C ILE A 46 -3.51 4.57 -17.24
N ASP A 47 -4.00 5.47 -16.39
CA ASP A 47 -3.80 6.92 -16.53
C ASP A 47 -2.58 7.38 -15.73
N GLU A 48 -2.39 6.84 -14.51
CA GLU A 48 -1.28 7.20 -13.64
C GLU A 48 -0.72 5.99 -12.88
N VAL A 49 0.58 6.02 -12.63
CA VAL A 49 1.26 5.10 -11.71
C VAL A 49 1.83 5.92 -10.55
N TRP A 50 1.29 5.71 -9.36
CA TRP A 50 1.74 6.29 -8.11
C TRP A 50 2.66 5.33 -7.37
N MET A 51 3.64 5.84 -6.65
CA MET A 51 4.52 4.99 -5.86
C MET A 51 4.94 5.63 -4.54
N SER A 52 5.21 4.77 -3.57
CA SER A 52 5.91 5.14 -2.34
C SER A 52 7.34 5.58 -2.64
N PRO A 53 7.93 6.51 -1.84
CA PRO A 53 9.33 6.91 -2.01
C PRO A 53 10.36 5.84 -1.64
N MET A 54 9.97 4.74 -0.96
CA MET A 54 10.89 3.71 -0.51
C MET A 54 11.46 2.87 -1.67
N HIS A 55 12.73 2.45 -1.55
CA HIS A 55 13.45 1.72 -2.60
C HIS A 55 12.67 0.53 -3.14
N ARG A 56 12.20 -0.37 -2.27
CA ARG A 56 11.45 -1.57 -2.68
C ARG A 56 10.17 -1.28 -3.47
N ALA A 57 9.49 -0.18 -3.15
CA ALA A 57 8.29 0.23 -3.89
C ALA A 57 8.64 0.87 -5.25
N ARG A 58 9.69 1.68 -5.29
CA ARG A 58 10.21 2.27 -6.54
C ARG A 58 10.69 1.19 -7.50
N GLU A 59 11.43 0.21 -7.01
CA GLU A 59 11.95 -0.90 -7.79
C GLU A 59 10.83 -1.82 -8.30
N THR A 60 9.72 -1.93 -7.55
CA THR A 60 8.52 -2.64 -8.01
C THR A 60 7.73 -1.82 -9.03
N ALA A 61 7.66 -0.50 -8.87
CA ALA A 61 6.91 0.38 -9.78
C ALA A 61 7.63 0.60 -11.12
N ALA A 62 8.96 0.54 -11.15
CA ALA A 62 9.75 0.82 -12.35
C ALA A 62 9.34 -0.09 -13.55
N PRO A 63 9.32 -1.43 -13.43
CA PRO A 63 8.89 -2.28 -14.56
C PRO A 63 7.41 -2.12 -14.92
N ILE A 64 6.54 -1.71 -13.98
CA ILE A 64 5.13 -1.38 -14.28
C ILE A 64 5.10 -0.10 -15.14
N GLY A 65 5.87 0.92 -14.78
CA GLY A 65 5.99 2.14 -15.57
C GLY A 65 6.51 1.88 -16.98
N GLU A 66 7.53 1.02 -17.12
CA GLU A 66 8.06 0.61 -18.42
C GLU A 66 7.00 -0.11 -19.28
N SER A 67 6.24 -1.05 -18.69
CA SER A 67 5.22 -1.82 -19.42
C SER A 67 4.02 -0.97 -19.85
N THR A 68 3.68 0.07 -19.06
CA THR A 68 2.55 0.96 -19.34
C THR A 68 2.95 2.21 -20.14
N GLY A 69 4.25 2.50 -20.28
CA GLY A 69 4.76 3.72 -20.88
C GLY A 69 4.57 4.98 -20.03
N LEU A 70 4.26 4.82 -18.74
CA LEU A 70 4.01 5.91 -17.80
C LEU A 70 5.20 6.09 -16.86
N ALA A 71 5.56 7.34 -16.57
CA ALA A 71 6.55 7.63 -15.53
C ALA A 71 5.89 7.55 -14.14
N PRO A 72 6.33 6.64 -13.24
CA PRO A 72 5.76 6.57 -11.90
C PRO A 72 5.99 7.85 -11.09
N VAL A 73 4.94 8.36 -10.45
CA VAL A 73 4.95 9.57 -9.63
C VAL A 73 5.13 9.20 -8.15
N VAL A 74 6.09 9.84 -7.49
CA VAL A 74 6.35 9.63 -6.06
C VAL A 74 5.35 10.37 -5.22
N HIS A 75 4.64 9.66 -4.36
CA HIS A 75 3.75 10.22 -3.35
C HIS A 75 4.35 10.05 -1.94
N PRO A 76 4.85 11.12 -1.30
CA PRO A 76 5.47 11.02 0.03
C PRO A 76 4.54 10.46 1.11
N TRP A 77 3.23 10.65 0.96
CA TRP A 77 2.25 10.10 1.88
C TRP A 77 2.15 8.56 1.83
N ALA A 78 2.56 7.93 0.72
CA ALA A 78 2.49 6.47 0.54
C ALA A 78 3.64 5.70 1.22
N TYR A 79 4.45 6.38 2.03
CA TYR A 79 5.49 5.75 2.85
C TYR A 79 4.88 4.75 3.84
N GLU A 80 5.56 3.61 4.10
CA GLU A 80 5.12 2.66 5.13
C GLU A 80 5.26 3.26 6.54
N ILE A 81 4.63 2.67 7.54
CA ILE A 81 4.83 3.06 8.94
C ILE A 81 6.34 3.06 9.24
N ARG A 82 6.81 4.17 9.84
CA ARG A 82 8.24 4.36 10.07
C ARG A 82 8.69 3.59 11.29
N ASN A 83 9.62 2.69 11.07
CA ASN A 83 10.33 2.03 12.14
C ASN A 83 11.19 3.04 12.93
N PRO A 84 11.55 2.73 14.18
CA PRO A 84 12.54 3.51 14.90
C PRO A 84 13.87 3.65 14.14
N ASP A 85 14.42 4.86 14.06
CA ASP A 85 15.66 5.12 13.32
C ASP A 85 16.84 4.27 13.83
N GLN A 86 16.87 3.98 15.14
CA GLN A 86 17.90 3.14 15.77
C GLN A 86 17.88 1.67 15.31
N TRP A 87 16.85 1.24 14.57
CA TRP A 87 16.79 -0.12 14.03
C TRP A 87 17.68 -0.30 12.79
N GLU A 88 18.03 0.79 12.12
CA GLU A 88 18.99 0.71 11.01
C GLU A 88 20.32 0.15 11.48
N GLY A 89 20.72 -0.99 10.91
CA GLY A 89 21.95 -1.69 11.27
C GLY A 89 21.91 -2.47 12.59
N SER A 90 20.73 -2.61 13.22
CA SER A 90 20.57 -3.50 14.39
C SER A 90 20.48 -4.97 13.99
N PRO A 91 20.87 -5.91 14.87
CA PRO A 91 20.66 -7.34 14.61
C PRO A 91 19.18 -7.65 14.36
N ILE A 92 18.89 -8.41 13.31
CA ILE A 92 17.49 -8.67 12.90
C ILE A 92 16.69 -9.38 13.99
N GLU A 93 17.32 -10.21 14.82
CA GLU A 93 16.64 -10.91 15.91
C GLU A 93 16.16 -9.96 17.01
N GLU A 94 16.85 -8.85 17.26
CA GLU A 94 16.38 -7.81 18.20
C GLU A 94 15.10 -7.15 17.68
N ILE A 95 15.04 -6.87 16.38
CA ILE A 95 13.87 -6.29 15.71
C ILE A 95 12.66 -7.24 15.79
N LYS A 96 12.87 -8.52 15.48
CA LYS A 96 11.81 -9.55 15.58
C LYS A 96 11.25 -9.63 17.00
N ASN A 97 12.11 -9.64 18.01
CA ASN A 97 11.69 -9.67 19.40
C ASN A 97 10.91 -8.40 19.80
N ALA A 98 11.36 -7.23 19.35
CA ALA A 98 10.65 -5.97 19.60
C ALA A 98 9.23 -5.96 18.98
N TRP A 99 9.03 -6.54 17.80
CA TRP A 99 7.71 -6.71 17.20
C TRP A 99 6.83 -7.69 17.97
N ILE A 100 7.39 -8.82 18.42
CA ILE A 100 6.67 -9.79 19.25
C ILE A 100 6.21 -9.12 20.56
N ASP A 101 7.10 -8.42 21.23
CA ASP A 101 6.79 -7.73 22.49
C ASP A 101 5.74 -6.61 22.27
N ALA A 102 5.83 -5.90 21.14
CA ALA A 102 4.86 -4.87 20.78
C ALA A 102 3.44 -5.44 20.65
N ASN A 103 3.29 -6.60 20.02
CA ASN A 103 1.99 -7.23 19.81
C ASN A 103 1.36 -7.81 21.09
N LEU A 104 2.15 -7.96 22.16
CA LEU A 104 1.66 -8.43 23.46
C LEU A 104 1.15 -7.28 24.36
N ARG A 105 1.29 -6.02 23.91
CA ARG A 105 0.84 -4.85 24.68
C ARG A 105 -0.70 -4.75 24.71
N PRO A 106 -1.27 -4.01 25.67
CA PRO A 106 -2.69 -3.68 25.65
C PRO A 106 -3.09 -2.99 24.32
N ILE A 107 -4.31 -3.24 23.86
CA ILE A 107 -4.84 -2.68 22.60
C ILE A 107 -4.73 -1.14 22.56
N SER A 108 -4.94 -0.47 23.71
CA SER A 108 -4.78 0.98 23.83
C SER A 108 -3.40 1.47 23.39
N ASP A 109 -2.38 0.70 23.70
CA ASP A 109 -0.97 1.07 23.50
C ASP A 109 -0.48 0.74 22.08
N LEU A 110 -1.20 -0.14 21.35
CA LEU A 110 -0.90 -0.43 19.96
C LEU A 110 -1.03 0.80 19.06
N TRP A 111 -1.94 1.73 19.41
CA TRP A 111 -2.10 2.98 18.69
C TRP A 111 -0.88 3.89 18.72
N ASP A 112 -0.06 3.76 19.75
CA ASP A 112 1.14 4.59 19.96
C ASP A 112 2.35 4.06 19.16
N GLY A 113 2.18 2.93 18.44
CA GLY A 113 3.24 2.35 17.62
C GLY A 113 4.41 1.82 18.43
N LEU A 114 5.57 1.72 17.81
CA LEU A 114 6.82 1.30 18.46
C LEU A 114 7.53 2.51 19.06
N PRO A 115 8.16 2.39 20.22
CA PRO A 115 8.92 3.46 20.84
C PRO A 115 10.02 4.00 19.89
N GLY A 116 9.93 5.28 19.53
CA GLY A 116 10.85 5.94 18.61
C GLY A 116 10.51 5.78 17.13
N GLY A 117 9.44 5.05 16.80
CA GLY A 117 8.86 4.96 15.47
C GLY A 117 7.67 5.90 15.27
N GLU A 118 7.01 5.78 14.12
CA GLU A 118 5.75 6.48 13.83
C GLU A 118 4.60 5.83 14.62
N THR A 119 3.71 6.65 15.19
CA THR A 119 2.49 6.11 15.80
C THR A 119 1.54 5.61 14.71
N PHE A 120 0.70 4.63 15.03
CA PHE A 120 -0.31 4.20 14.07
C PHE A 120 -1.31 5.33 13.76
N ARG A 121 -1.59 6.21 14.71
CA ARG A 121 -2.47 7.37 14.50
C ARG A 121 -1.90 8.33 13.45
N ASP A 122 -0.63 8.70 13.58
CA ASP A 122 0.04 9.60 12.63
C ASP A 122 0.18 8.94 11.25
N PHE A 123 0.53 7.66 11.23
CA PHE A 123 0.59 6.86 10.00
C PHE A 123 -0.75 6.85 9.27
N HIS A 124 -1.83 6.47 9.97
CA HIS A 124 -3.17 6.42 9.40
C HIS A 124 -3.60 7.81 8.87
N GLN A 125 -3.41 8.85 9.69
CA GLN A 125 -3.75 10.22 9.31
C GLN A 125 -2.99 10.66 8.06
N ARG A 126 -1.69 10.45 8.03
CA ARG A 126 -0.83 10.82 6.88
C ARG A 126 -1.25 10.11 5.59
N VAL A 127 -1.52 8.81 5.66
CA VAL A 127 -1.95 8.03 4.49
C VAL A 127 -3.31 8.50 4.00
N VAL A 128 -4.28 8.70 4.90
CA VAL A 128 -5.63 9.13 4.54
C VAL A 128 -5.65 10.54 3.96
N GLU A 129 -5.00 11.51 4.62
CA GLU A 129 -4.94 12.89 4.13
C GLU A 129 -4.25 12.97 2.76
N GLY A 130 -3.14 12.22 2.60
CA GLY A 130 -2.41 12.17 1.35
C GLY A 130 -3.20 11.52 0.22
N LEU A 131 -3.88 10.41 0.49
CA LEU A 131 -4.77 9.76 -0.48
C LEU A 131 -5.90 10.69 -0.92
N VAL A 132 -6.60 11.30 0.04
CA VAL A 132 -7.73 12.22 -0.25
C VAL A 132 -7.25 13.41 -1.05
N GLY A 133 -6.07 13.96 -0.75
CA GLY A 133 -5.45 15.03 -1.53
C GLY A 133 -5.15 14.61 -2.96
N ALA A 134 -4.51 13.45 -3.15
CA ALA A 134 -4.19 12.93 -4.48
C ALA A 134 -5.46 12.60 -5.31
N LEU A 135 -6.49 12.05 -4.68
CA LEU A 135 -7.79 11.84 -5.34
C LEU A 135 -8.46 13.16 -5.74
N ALA A 136 -8.33 14.20 -4.90
CA ALA A 136 -8.90 15.51 -5.19
C ALA A 136 -8.21 16.19 -6.40
N GLU A 137 -6.91 15.97 -6.62
CA GLU A 137 -6.18 16.42 -7.83
C GLU A 137 -6.78 15.81 -9.11
N LEU A 138 -7.35 14.61 -9.01
CA LEU A 138 -8.08 13.93 -10.09
C LEU A 138 -9.58 14.36 -10.17
N GLY A 139 -10.01 15.31 -9.35
CA GLY A 139 -11.40 15.74 -9.26
C GLY A 139 -12.31 14.79 -8.46
N ILE A 140 -11.73 13.79 -7.80
CA ILE A 140 -12.47 12.82 -6.97
C ILE A 140 -12.54 13.37 -5.55
N THR A 141 -13.72 13.78 -5.11
CA THR A 141 -13.93 14.43 -3.82
C THR A 141 -15.04 13.74 -3.03
N ARG A 142 -15.01 13.88 -1.71
CA ARG A 142 -16.12 13.41 -0.88
C ARG A 142 -17.36 14.25 -1.14
N LEU A 143 -18.53 13.61 -1.10
CA LEU A 143 -19.80 14.33 -1.09
C LEU A 143 -20.02 14.99 0.28
N ASP A 144 -20.46 16.25 0.24
CA ASP A 144 -20.80 17.02 1.44
C ASP A 144 -22.31 16.90 1.74
N ASP A 145 -22.77 15.68 2.01
CA ASP A 145 -24.17 15.36 2.25
C ASP A 145 -24.42 14.57 3.55
N GLY A 146 -23.41 14.51 4.41
CA GLY A 146 -23.45 13.77 5.67
C GLY A 146 -23.15 12.27 5.54
N HIS A 147 -22.84 11.77 4.35
CA HIS A 147 -22.38 10.40 4.13
C HIS A 147 -20.87 10.33 3.86
N PRO A 148 -20.02 10.03 4.87
CA PRO A 148 -18.57 10.13 4.75
C PRO A 148 -17.94 9.15 3.77
N HIS A 149 -18.70 8.20 3.22
CA HIS A 149 -18.19 7.15 2.31
C HIS A 149 -18.71 7.27 0.89
N LEU A 150 -19.41 8.37 0.56
CA LEU A 150 -19.81 8.68 -0.81
C LEU A 150 -18.90 9.74 -1.43
N TRP A 151 -18.64 9.55 -2.71
CA TRP A 151 -17.71 10.32 -3.48
C TRP A 151 -18.37 10.91 -4.72
N ASN A 152 -17.96 12.12 -5.06
CA ASN A 152 -18.14 12.67 -6.39
C ASN A 152 -16.95 12.19 -7.23
N VAL A 153 -17.24 11.45 -8.30
CA VAL A 153 -16.22 10.90 -9.22
C VAL A 153 -16.57 11.40 -10.61
N PRO A 154 -15.64 12.02 -11.34
CA PRO A 154 -15.86 12.39 -12.73
C PRO A 154 -16.34 11.18 -13.56
N ASP A 155 -17.09 11.45 -14.64
CA ASP A 155 -17.66 10.39 -15.50
C ASP A 155 -16.58 9.60 -16.25
N ASP A 156 -15.33 10.05 -16.22
CA ASP A 156 -14.20 9.37 -16.85
C ASP A 156 -13.81 8.12 -16.07
N ASP A 157 -13.57 7.03 -16.78
CA ASP A 157 -13.11 5.74 -16.24
C ASP A 157 -11.60 5.81 -15.88
N GLN A 158 -11.23 6.76 -15.03
CA GLN A 158 -9.86 6.90 -14.55
C GLN A 158 -9.38 5.63 -13.85
N ARG A 159 -8.16 5.22 -14.18
CA ARG A 159 -7.49 4.08 -13.55
C ARG A 159 -6.10 4.45 -13.08
N VAL A 160 -5.88 4.28 -11.77
CA VAL A 160 -4.62 4.59 -11.10
C VAL A 160 -4.04 3.32 -10.50
N VAL A 161 -2.74 3.10 -10.68
CA VAL A 161 -1.99 2.05 -9.99
C VAL A 161 -1.19 2.71 -8.86
N LEU A 162 -1.32 2.23 -7.63
CA LEU A 162 -0.49 2.61 -6.50
C LEU A 162 0.41 1.44 -6.09
N VAL A 163 1.72 1.62 -6.19
CA VAL A 163 2.71 0.67 -5.68
C VAL A 163 3.20 1.15 -4.32
N ALA A 164 2.80 0.43 -3.27
CA ALA A 164 3.12 0.80 -1.89
C ALA A 164 3.39 -0.45 -1.00
N HIS A 165 2.90 -0.45 0.21
CA HIS A 165 3.25 -1.41 1.25
C HIS A 165 2.03 -2.11 1.84
N GLY A 166 2.26 -3.15 2.65
CA GLY A 166 1.18 -3.87 3.32
C GLY A 166 0.31 -2.97 4.19
N GLY A 167 0.91 -2.20 5.09
CA GLY A 167 0.20 -1.29 5.97
C GLY A 167 -0.44 -0.12 5.22
N THR A 168 0.29 0.53 4.33
CA THR A 168 -0.23 1.65 3.54
C THR A 168 -1.44 1.23 2.70
N ASN A 169 -1.35 0.11 1.98
CA ASN A 169 -2.45 -0.39 1.16
C ASN A 169 -3.66 -0.81 2.01
N ALA A 170 -3.40 -1.39 3.20
CA ALA A 170 -4.47 -1.74 4.14
C ALA A 170 -5.23 -0.51 4.63
N VAL A 171 -4.54 0.56 5.01
CA VAL A 171 -5.18 1.84 5.39
C VAL A 171 -5.99 2.43 4.23
N VAL A 172 -5.44 2.42 3.01
CA VAL A 172 -6.16 2.89 1.81
C VAL A 172 -7.44 2.09 1.61
N ILE A 173 -7.39 0.76 1.68
CA ILE A 173 -8.56 -0.12 1.53
C ILE A 173 -9.58 0.17 2.64
N GLY A 174 -9.15 0.16 3.88
CA GLY A 174 -10.03 0.41 5.03
C GLY A 174 -10.74 1.74 4.93
N HIS A 175 -10.01 2.81 4.60
CA HIS A 175 -10.55 4.16 4.44
C HIS A 175 -11.58 4.25 3.31
N LEU A 176 -11.29 3.72 2.13
CA LEU A 176 -12.19 3.78 0.96
C LEU A 176 -13.45 2.93 1.15
N LEU A 177 -13.36 1.84 1.90
CA LEU A 177 -14.50 0.98 2.25
C LEU A 177 -15.27 1.46 3.48
N GLY A 178 -14.82 2.50 4.17
CA GLY A 178 -15.47 3.00 5.39
C GLY A 178 -15.31 2.08 6.60
N ALA A 179 -14.26 1.27 6.63
CA ALA A 179 -13.95 0.46 7.79
C ALA A 179 -13.40 1.33 8.93
N GLU A 180 -13.80 1.02 10.15
CA GLU A 180 -13.24 1.68 11.34
C GLU A 180 -11.74 1.35 11.46
N PRO A 181 -10.84 2.34 11.60
CA PRO A 181 -9.40 2.09 11.65
C PRO A 181 -9.01 1.30 12.91
N THR A 182 -8.02 0.43 12.74
CA THR A 182 -7.44 -0.37 13.82
C THR A 182 -5.92 -0.30 13.77
N PRO A 183 -5.20 -0.44 14.91
CA PRO A 183 -3.73 -0.41 14.92
C PRO A 183 -3.08 -1.69 14.35
N TRP A 184 -3.86 -2.61 13.81
CA TRP A 184 -3.43 -3.82 13.09
C TRP A 184 -4.09 -3.92 11.71
N GLU A 185 -4.20 -2.82 10.99
CA GLU A 185 -4.90 -2.77 9.71
C GLU A 185 -4.29 -3.71 8.68
N TRP A 186 -2.97 -3.90 8.69
CA TRP A 186 -2.26 -4.84 7.81
C TRP A 186 -2.59 -6.33 8.08
N ASP A 187 -3.00 -6.69 9.29
CA ASP A 187 -3.47 -8.04 9.61
C ASP A 187 -4.90 -8.26 9.12
N ARG A 188 -5.71 -7.18 9.10
CA ARG A 188 -7.06 -7.21 8.54
C ARG A 188 -7.06 -7.39 7.02
N PHE A 189 -6.10 -6.77 6.37
CA PHE A 189 -5.91 -6.79 4.91
C PHE A 189 -4.50 -7.31 4.57
N GLU A 190 -4.23 -8.56 4.96
CA GLU A 190 -2.93 -9.20 4.69
C GLU A 190 -2.78 -9.50 3.20
N SER A 191 -1.88 -8.77 2.51
CA SER A 191 -1.58 -8.95 1.10
C SER A 191 -0.20 -9.57 0.91
N PRO A 192 -0.02 -10.59 0.06
CA PRO A 192 1.30 -11.11 -0.31
C PRO A 192 2.16 -10.07 -1.03
N HIS A 193 3.49 -10.30 -1.12
CA HIS A 193 4.36 -9.47 -1.97
C HIS A 193 3.91 -9.51 -3.43
N THR A 194 3.88 -8.36 -4.07
CA THR A 194 3.25 -8.08 -5.38
C THR A 194 1.77 -8.47 -5.49
N GLY A 195 1.12 -8.77 -4.38
CA GLY A 195 -0.33 -8.99 -4.34
C GLY A 195 -1.09 -7.77 -4.83
N VAL A 196 -2.07 -8.02 -5.68
CA VAL A 196 -2.89 -6.98 -6.31
C VAL A 196 -4.25 -6.91 -5.64
N ALA A 197 -4.66 -5.69 -5.25
CA ALA A 197 -6.03 -5.40 -4.87
C ALA A 197 -6.63 -4.40 -5.85
N ARG A 198 -7.93 -4.53 -6.15
CA ARG A 198 -8.63 -3.64 -7.08
C ARG A 198 -9.89 -3.10 -6.42
N LEU A 199 -9.98 -1.78 -6.33
CA LEU A 199 -11.18 -1.06 -5.87
C LEU A 199 -11.77 -0.29 -7.05
N SER A 200 -13.06 -0.51 -7.32
CA SER A 200 -13.79 0.21 -8.37
C SER A 200 -14.92 1.01 -7.75
N THR A 201 -15.20 2.19 -8.27
CA THR A 201 -16.36 2.96 -7.87
C THR A 201 -17.63 2.42 -8.53
N LEU A 202 -18.72 2.41 -7.80
CA LEU A 202 -20.05 2.08 -8.30
C LEU A 202 -21.03 3.18 -7.92
N ALA A 203 -22.03 3.40 -8.77
CA ALA A 203 -23.08 4.39 -8.51
C ALA A 203 -23.98 3.94 -7.38
N ILE A 204 -24.17 4.79 -6.37
CA ILE A 204 -25.11 4.61 -5.26
C ILE A 204 -25.79 5.95 -5.00
N ALA A 205 -27.12 5.97 -5.04
CA ALA A 205 -27.92 7.18 -4.87
C ALA A 205 -27.46 8.30 -5.83
N HIS A 206 -26.98 9.42 -5.30
CA HIS A 206 -26.49 10.56 -6.06
C HIS A 206 -24.96 10.68 -6.07
N GLY A 207 -24.25 9.64 -5.60
CA GLY A 207 -22.78 9.58 -5.54
C GLY A 207 -22.22 8.25 -5.98
N ARG A 208 -20.99 8.02 -5.61
CA ARG A 208 -20.28 6.76 -5.84
C ARG A 208 -19.64 6.24 -4.57
N ALA A 209 -19.62 4.93 -4.39
CA ALA A 209 -18.90 4.25 -3.32
C ALA A 209 -17.80 3.37 -3.92
N PHE A 210 -16.69 3.22 -3.20
CA PHE A 210 -15.66 2.25 -3.55
C PHE A 210 -16.10 0.84 -3.14
N SER A 211 -15.77 -0.13 -3.99
CA SER A 211 -16.05 -1.55 -3.78
C SER A 211 -14.79 -2.35 -4.08
N LEU A 212 -14.38 -3.17 -3.14
CA LEU A 212 -13.25 -4.10 -3.31
C LEU A 212 -13.67 -5.25 -4.24
N ARG A 213 -13.04 -5.36 -5.39
CA ARG A 213 -13.34 -6.34 -6.44
C ARG A 213 -12.40 -7.53 -6.41
N VAL A 214 -11.14 -7.27 -6.08
CA VAL A 214 -10.07 -8.25 -6.01
C VAL A 214 -9.23 -7.92 -4.79
N PHE A 215 -8.73 -8.92 -4.09
CA PHE A 215 -7.81 -8.73 -2.98
C PHE A 215 -6.74 -9.83 -2.95
N GLY A 216 -5.48 -9.43 -2.85
CA GLY A 216 -4.34 -10.32 -2.69
C GLY A 216 -4.11 -11.25 -3.90
N ASP A 217 -4.52 -10.84 -5.11
CA ASP A 217 -4.31 -11.63 -6.31
C ASP A 217 -2.81 -11.74 -6.65
N VAL A 218 -2.32 -12.96 -6.70
CA VAL A 218 -0.95 -13.35 -7.06
C VAL A 218 -0.92 -14.31 -8.26
N SER A 219 -1.97 -14.32 -9.07
CA SER A 219 -2.10 -15.21 -10.24
C SER A 219 -0.98 -15.03 -11.29
N HIS A 220 -0.21 -13.96 -11.20
CA HIS A 220 0.98 -13.70 -12.00
C HIS A 220 2.24 -14.41 -11.49
N LEU A 221 2.20 -14.99 -10.30
CA LEU A 221 3.33 -15.71 -9.69
C LEU A 221 3.15 -17.23 -9.77
N ASP A 222 4.26 -17.92 -9.94
CA ASP A 222 4.31 -19.35 -9.69
C ASP A 222 4.19 -19.61 -8.16
N PRO A 223 3.59 -20.73 -7.71
CA PRO A 223 3.30 -20.96 -6.29
C PRO A 223 4.51 -20.83 -5.35
N GLU A 224 5.71 -21.22 -5.81
CA GLU A 224 6.95 -21.13 -5.07
C GLU A 224 7.49 -19.70 -4.92
N MET A 225 6.98 -18.78 -5.73
CA MET A 225 7.35 -17.36 -5.67
C MET A 225 6.45 -16.56 -4.71
N VAL A 226 5.36 -17.15 -4.21
CA VAL A 226 4.44 -16.45 -3.32
C VAL A 226 5.05 -16.31 -1.93
N THR A 227 5.22 -15.08 -1.47
CA THR A 227 5.76 -14.72 -0.15
C THR A 227 4.85 -13.72 0.56
N LYS A 228 4.93 -13.69 1.91
CA LYS A 228 4.10 -12.82 2.75
C LYS A 228 4.93 -11.77 3.48
#